data_d609b5dbe53a80be398223a8582fb9d0
#
_entry.id   d609b5dbe53a80be398223a8582fb9d0
#
_cell.length_a   1.000
_cell.length_b   1.000
_cell.length_c   1.000
_cell.angle_alpha   90.00
_cell.angle_beta   90.00
_cell.angle_gamma   90.00
#
_symmetry.space_group_name_H-M   'P 1'
#
loop_
_entity.id
_entity.type
_entity.pdbx_description
1 polymer ?
#
loop_
_entity_poly.entity_id
_entity_poly.type
_entity_poly.pdbx_seq_one_letter_code
_entity_poly.pdbx_strand_id
1 'polypeptide(L)'
;FKVTPALLHRTVKALILGDLLMKCLYRVRPYEVEKGAANRLYEQWDVIVREALEHHGFSKTAAKTPWLKRRYLPYPVLAREIVKSFDALPLKDVPRKVRVGVVGEILVKYQPDANNHVVDVIESQDCEAVVPGIMEFMTTRPYITDWNEKYLGTGGNKTLYALMRWSLDRYNAPIKAAIATSHGKFKQDDPMPELVEKAAEVTSIGVQAGEGWLLTAEILELIEQGCPNVICAQPFACLPNHVTGRGMFG
;
A
#
# COMPACT_ATOMS: atom_id res chain seq x y z
N PHE A 1 -26.91 -4.54 3.50
CA PHE A 1 -25.77 -4.36 2.61
C PHE A 1 -25.43 -5.71 1.98
N LYS A 2 -25.46 -5.79 0.65
CA LYS A 2 -25.09 -7.03 -0.08
C LYS A 2 -23.71 -6.85 -0.70
N VAL A 3 -22.77 -7.72 -0.34
CA VAL A 3 -21.50 -7.81 -1.02
C VAL A 3 -21.70 -8.49 -2.36
N THR A 4 -21.46 -7.76 -3.44
CA THR A 4 -21.56 -8.28 -4.81
C THR A 4 -20.15 -8.43 -5.41
N PRO A 5 -19.94 -9.31 -6.41
CA PRO A 5 -18.65 -9.40 -7.11
C PRO A 5 -18.20 -8.07 -7.70
N ALA A 6 -19.16 -7.25 -8.19
CA ALA A 6 -18.85 -5.92 -8.70
C ALA A 6 -18.34 -4.97 -7.63
N LEU A 7 -18.95 -4.99 -6.44
CA LEU A 7 -18.49 -4.20 -5.30
C LEU A 7 -17.11 -4.64 -4.85
N LEU A 8 -16.88 -5.94 -4.68
CA LEU A 8 -15.58 -6.47 -4.28
C LEU A 8 -14.48 -6.07 -5.28
N HIS A 9 -14.74 -6.21 -6.58
CA HIS A 9 -13.82 -5.78 -7.63
C HIS A 9 -13.46 -4.28 -7.56
N ARG A 10 -14.46 -3.42 -7.31
CA ARG A 10 -14.24 -1.98 -7.14
C ARG A 10 -13.45 -1.67 -5.87
N THR A 11 -13.79 -2.33 -4.76
CA THR A 11 -13.09 -2.16 -3.48
C THR A 11 -11.61 -2.51 -3.59
N VAL A 12 -11.28 -3.66 -4.17
CA VAL A 12 -9.87 -4.06 -4.37
C VAL A 12 -9.12 -3.02 -5.21
N LYS A 13 -9.71 -2.55 -6.31
CA LYS A 13 -9.09 -1.50 -7.13
C LYS A 13 -8.96 -0.17 -6.40
N ALA A 14 -9.96 0.21 -5.58
CA ALA A 14 -9.92 1.43 -4.79
C ALA A 14 -8.76 1.41 -3.80
N LEU A 15 -8.60 0.30 -3.07
CA LEU A 15 -7.51 0.15 -2.11
C LEU A 15 -6.15 0.21 -2.79
N ILE A 16 -5.95 -0.55 -3.87
CA ILE A 16 -4.67 -0.55 -4.60
C ILE A 16 -4.34 0.83 -5.20
N LEU A 17 -5.32 1.53 -5.77
CA LEU A 17 -5.09 2.88 -6.31
C LEU A 17 -4.87 3.90 -5.18
N GLY A 18 -5.54 3.73 -4.04
CA GLY A 18 -5.31 4.54 -2.84
C GLY A 18 -3.87 4.38 -2.32
N ASP A 19 -3.38 3.15 -2.21
CA ASP A 19 -2.00 2.85 -1.82
C ASP A 19 -1.00 3.47 -2.82
N LEU A 20 -1.28 3.36 -4.12
CA LEU A 20 -0.44 3.99 -5.16
C LEU A 20 -0.38 5.51 -5.02
N LEU A 21 -1.54 6.16 -4.81
CA LEU A 21 -1.62 7.62 -4.64
C LEU A 21 -0.87 8.08 -3.39
N MET A 22 -1.06 7.38 -2.27
CA MET A 22 -0.37 7.64 -1.02
C MET A 22 1.15 7.50 -1.18
N LYS A 23 1.60 6.42 -1.79
CA LYS A 23 3.02 6.16 -2.08
C LYS A 23 3.64 7.26 -2.95
N CYS A 24 2.96 7.65 -4.02
CA CYS A 24 3.44 8.72 -4.90
C CYS A 24 3.49 10.07 -4.17
N LEU A 25 2.45 10.41 -3.41
CA LEU A 25 2.35 11.65 -2.66
C LEU A 25 3.51 11.78 -1.66
N TYR A 26 3.66 10.81 -0.76
CA TYR A 26 4.66 10.88 0.31
C TYR A 26 6.09 10.87 -0.23
N ARG A 27 6.31 10.24 -1.40
CA ARG A 27 7.62 10.25 -2.06
C ARG A 27 7.99 11.61 -2.66
N VAL A 28 7.05 12.40 -3.17
CA VAL A 28 7.36 13.66 -3.87
C VAL A 28 7.13 14.91 -3.03
N ARG A 29 6.15 14.89 -2.13
CA ARG A 29 5.72 16.06 -1.33
C ARG A 29 6.87 16.72 -0.54
N PRO A 30 7.79 15.98 0.11
CA PRO A 30 8.91 16.61 0.83
C PRO A 30 9.91 17.34 -0.07
N TYR A 31 9.87 17.10 -1.38
CA TYR A 31 10.82 17.63 -2.35
C TYR A 31 10.20 18.61 -3.36
N GLU A 32 8.90 18.85 -3.32
CA GLU A 32 8.22 19.71 -4.28
C GLU A 32 8.83 21.13 -4.35
N VAL A 33 8.99 21.66 -5.57
CA VAL A 33 9.48 23.03 -5.79
C VAL A 33 8.39 24.02 -5.36
N GLU A 34 7.18 23.82 -5.85
CA GLU A 34 6.02 24.63 -5.50
C GLU A 34 5.26 23.97 -4.35
N LYS A 35 5.25 24.62 -3.19
CA LYS A 35 4.58 24.09 -2.00
C LYS A 35 3.10 23.82 -2.25
N GLY A 36 2.66 22.60 -1.93
CA GLY A 36 1.28 22.14 -2.08
C GLY A 36 0.95 21.61 -3.48
N ALA A 37 1.88 21.59 -4.43
CA ALA A 37 1.65 21.03 -5.77
C ALA A 37 1.34 19.54 -5.72
N ALA A 38 2.04 18.77 -4.87
CA ALA A 38 1.80 17.35 -4.69
C ALA A 38 0.41 17.07 -4.11
N ASN A 39 -0.04 17.84 -3.14
CA ASN A 39 -1.38 17.69 -2.55
C ASN A 39 -2.47 18.01 -3.58
N ARG A 40 -2.34 19.11 -4.34
CA ARG A 40 -3.29 19.43 -5.41
C ARG A 40 -3.37 18.33 -6.47
N LEU A 41 -2.23 17.76 -6.84
CA LEU A 41 -2.20 16.65 -7.78
C LEU A 41 -2.87 15.39 -7.20
N TYR A 42 -2.65 15.10 -5.93
CA TYR A 42 -3.33 14.00 -5.23
C TYR A 42 -4.84 14.20 -5.23
N GLU A 43 -5.34 15.37 -4.85
CA GLU A 43 -6.77 15.69 -4.82
C GLU A 43 -7.42 15.55 -6.20
N GLN A 44 -6.75 16.00 -7.26
CA GLN A 44 -7.22 15.83 -8.64
C GLN A 44 -7.36 14.34 -9.01
N TRP A 45 -6.34 13.53 -8.69
CA TRP A 45 -6.39 12.10 -8.96
C TRP A 45 -7.40 11.35 -8.10
N ASP A 46 -7.58 11.73 -6.85
CA ASP A 46 -8.59 11.14 -5.96
C ASP A 46 -9.99 11.28 -6.56
N VAL A 47 -10.34 12.48 -7.05
CA VAL A 47 -11.63 12.70 -7.75
C VAL A 47 -11.74 11.83 -9.00
N ILE A 48 -10.71 11.79 -9.85
CA ILE A 48 -10.73 10.99 -11.10
C ILE A 48 -10.86 9.50 -10.79
N VAL A 49 -10.16 8.99 -9.78
CA VAL A 49 -10.21 7.59 -9.36
C VAL A 49 -11.59 7.24 -8.82
N ARG A 50 -12.18 8.08 -7.97
CA ARG A 50 -13.52 7.86 -7.42
C ARG A 50 -14.56 7.80 -8.56
N GLU A 51 -14.56 8.75 -9.47
CA GLU A 51 -15.46 8.76 -10.63
C GLU A 51 -15.30 7.51 -11.51
N ALA A 52 -14.05 7.11 -11.79
CA ALA A 52 -13.77 5.94 -12.59
C ALA A 52 -14.28 4.64 -11.94
N LEU A 53 -14.14 4.51 -10.62
CA LEU A 53 -14.62 3.35 -9.88
C LEU A 53 -16.13 3.32 -9.73
N GLU A 54 -16.77 4.48 -9.58
CA GLU A 54 -18.22 4.59 -9.44
C GLU A 54 -18.94 4.18 -10.74
N HIS A 55 -18.46 4.67 -11.89
CA HIS A 55 -19.19 4.54 -13.15
C HIS A 55 -18.73 3.40 -14.06
N HIS A 56 -17.48 2.93 -13.99
CA HIS A 56 -16.89 2.00 -14.97
C HIS A 56 -16.15 0.78 -14.42
N GLY A 57 -16.44 0.35 -13.21
CA GLY A 57 -15.74 -0.80 -12.59
C GLY A 57 -15.53 -2.03 -13.50
N PHE A 58 -16.39 -2.25 -14.51
CA PHE A 58 -16.35 -3.40 -15.44
C PHE A 58 -16.51 -3.06 -16.93
N SER A 59 -16.65 -1.81 -17.33
CA SER A 59 -17.02 -1.49 -18.72
C SER A 59 -15.89 -1.71 -19.71
N LYS A 60 -16.00 -2.78 -20.50
CA LYS A 60 -15.19 -3.01 -21.71
C LYS A 60 -15.39 -1.92 -22.77
N THR A 61 -16.48 -1.19 -22.73
CA THR A 61 -16.84 -0.14 -23.70
C THR A 61 -15.96 1.10 -23.55
N ALA A 62 -15.51 1.41 -22.34
CA ALA A 62 -14.58 2.50 -22.11
C ALA A 62 -13.22 2.32 -22.82
N ALA A 63 -12.81 1.07 -23.09
CA ALA A 63 -11.55 0.78 -23.78
C ALA A 63 -11.55 1.19 -25.27
N LYS A 64 -12.73 1.30 -25.90
CA LYS A 64 -12.87 1.61 -27.33
C LYS A 64 -13.10 3.10 -27.63
N THR A 65 -13.30 3.93 -26.62
CA THR A 65 -13.55 5.36 -26.81
C THR A 65 -12.23 6.14 -26.84
N PRO A 66 -11.98 7.07 -27.78
CA PRO A 66 -10.80 7.90 -27.79
C PRO A 66 -10.62 8.61 -26.43
N TRP A 67 -9.40 8.64 -25.92
CA TRP A 67 -9.11 9.09 -24.55
C TRP A 67 -9.64 10.52 -24.25
N LEU A 68 -9.57 11.45 -25.22
CA LEU A 68 -10.10 12.81 -25.12
C LEU A 68 -11.63 12.88 -24.95
N LYS A 69 -12.35 11.80 -25.29
CA LYS A 69 -13.80 11.68 -25.12
C LYS A 69 -14.19 10.73 -23.99
N ARG A 70 -13.17 10.13 -23.30
CA ARG A 70 -13.42 9.25 -22.17
C ARG A 70 -13.67 10.09 -20.94
N ARG A 71 -14.85 9.97 -20.40
CA ARG A 71 -15.17 10.54 -19.09
C ARG A 71 -14.42 9.81 -17.97
N TYR A 72 -14.03 8.54 -18.20
CA TYR A 72 -13.41 7.68 -17.19
C TYR A 72 -12.29 6.82 -17.79
N LEU A 73 -11.15 6.76 -17.10
CA LEU A 73 -9.99 6.01 -17.56
C LEU A 73 -10.06 4.53 -17.10
N PRO A 74 -9.63 3.56 -17.93
CA PRO A 74 -9.44 2.18 -17.50
C PRO A 74 -8.39 2.05 -16.41
N TYR A 75 -8.54 1.06 -15.53
CA TYR A 75 -7.65 0.82 -14.38
C TYR A 75 -6.14 0.83 -14.72
N PRO A 76 -5.64 0.11 -15.77
CA PRO A 76 -4.22 0.17 -16.12
C PRO A 76 -3.76 1.55 -16.59
N VAL A 77 -4.67 2.32 -17.19
CA VAL A 77 -4.37 3.69 -17.63
C VAL A 77 -4.32 4.62 -16.43
N LEU A 78 -5.25 4.48 -15.48
CA LEU A 78 -5.20 5.23 -14.21
C LEU A 78 -3.87 5.04 -13.52
N ALA A 79 -3.43 3.78 -13.30
CA ALA A 79 -2.16 3.49 -12.65
C ALA A 79 -0.98 4.18 -13.35
N ARG A 80 -0.91 4.06 -14.67
CA ARG A 80 0.18 4.66 -15.46
C ARG A 80 0.17 6.19 -15.42
N GLU A 81 -0.98 6.81 -15.60
CA GLU A 81 -1.08 8.27 -15.63
C GLU A 81 -0.87 8.90 -14.24
N ILE A 82 -1.28 8.23 -13.16
CA ILE A 82 -0.94 8.61 -11.79
C ILE A 82 0.59 8.65 -11.63
N VAL A 83 1.27 7.54 -11.87
CA VAL A 83 2.74 7.47 -11.73
C VAL A 83 3.42 8.51 -12.59
N LYS A 84 3.04 8.63 -13.86
CA LYS A 84 3.62 9.59 -14.81
C LYS A 84 3.45 11.04 -14.34
N SER A 85 2.30 11.40 -13.80
CA SER A 85 2.04 12.79 -13.37
C SER A 85 2.83 13.15 -12.11
N PHE A 86 2.93 12.23 -11.14
CA PHE A 86 3.79 12.43 -9.97
C PHE A 86 5.27 12.38 -10.31
N ASP A 87 5.66 11.56 -11.30
CA ASP A 87 7.04 11.51 -11.77
C ASP A 87 7.47 12.81 -12.46
N ALA A 88 6.56 13.44 -13.18
CA ALA A 88 6.79 14.72 -13.87
C ALA A 88 6.74 15.95 -12.95
N LEU A 89 6.33 15.79 -11.68
CA LEU A 89 6.27 16.90 -10.74
C LEU A 89 7.67 17.49 -10.51
N PRO A 90 7.87 18.82 -10.65
CA PRO A 90 9.15 19.46 -10.40
C PRO A 90 9.59 19.28 -8.95
N LEU A 91 10.74 18.67 -8.74
CA LEU A 91 11.32 18.43 -7.41
C LEU A 91 12.62 19.24 -7.26
N LYS A 92 12.92 19.64 -6.03
CA LYS A 92 14.19 20.27 -5.67
C LYS A 92 15.34 19.28 -5.89
N ASP A 93 16.42 19.74 -6.43
CA ASP A 93 17.66 18.98 -6.59
C ASP A 93 18.44 18.98 -5.26
N VAL A 94 18.00 18.12 -4.34
CA VAL A 94 18.59 17.95 -3.01
C VAL A 94 18.83 16.46 -2.73
N PRO A 95 19.78 16.11 -1.88
CA PRO A 95 19.95 14.72 -1.43
C PRO A 95 18.67 14.15 -0.84
N ARG A 96 18.51 12.83 -0.92
CA ARG A 96 17.37 12.16 -0.32
C ARG A 96 17.38 12.37 1.19
N LYS A 97 16.24 12.84 1.70
CA LYS A 97 16.05 13.09 3.14
C LYS A 97 16.10 11.79 3.94
N VAL A 98 16.28 11.91 5.23
CA VAL A 98 16.13 10.79 6.16
C VAL A 98 14.72 10.23 6.02
N ARG A 99 14.63 8.92 5.84
CA ARG A 99 13.35 8.22 5.72
C ARG A 99 12.90 7.69 7.06
N VAL A 100 11.61 7.86 7.33
CA VAL A 100 10.95 7.37 8.54
C VAL A 100 9.74 6.55 8.13
N GLY A 101 9.79 5.25 8.42
CA GLY A 101 8.69 4.32 8.21
C GLY A 101 7.58 4.51 9.25
N VAL A 102 6.33 4.37 8.84
CA VAL A 102 5.19 4.35 9.76
C VAL A 102 4.48 3.02 9.61
N VAL A 103 4.57 2.19 10.61
CA VAL A 103 3.89 0.90 10.71
C VAL A 103 2.97 0.88 11.94
N GLY A 104 2.22 -0.17 12.15
CA GLY A 104 1.40 -0.31 13.35
C GLY A 104 -0.04 -0.72 13.07
N GLU A 105 -0.92 -0.47 14.02
CA GLU A 105 -2.32 -0.85 13.95
C GLU A 105 -3.01 -0.12 12.79
N ILE A 106 -3.79 -0.86 12.02
CA ILE A 106 -4.31 -0.44 10.72
C ILE A 106 -5.11 0.88 10.77
N LEU A 107 -6.00 1.06 11.77
CA LEU A 107 -6.76 2.30 11.89
C LEU A 107 -5.83 3.47 12.27
N VAL A 108 -4.98 3.26 13.25
CA VAL A 108 -4.06 4.31 13.74
C VAL A 108 -3.03 4.66 12.66
N LYS A 109 -2.49 3.67 11.93
CA LYS A 109 -1.51 3.89 10.85
C LYS A 109 -2.04 4.83 9.76
N TYR A 110 -3.31 4.69 9.35
CA TYR A 110 -3.86 5.42 8.19
C TYR A 110 -4.76 6.60 8.56
N GLN A 111 -5.15 6.77 9.84
CA GLN A 111 -6.04 7.84 10.27
C GLN A 111 -5.24 8.98 10.92
N PRO A 112 -5.06 10.14 10.26
CA PRO A 112 -4.24 11.22 10.78
C PRO A 112 -4.68 11.72 12.18
N ASP A 113 -5.98 11.83 12.40
CA ASP A 113 -6.52 12.26 13.70
C ASP A 113 -6.25 11.25 14.84
N ALA A 114 -6.09 9.96 14.50
CA ALA A 114 -5.79 8.92 15.46
C ALA A 114 -4.29 8.79 15.77
N ASN A 115 -3.42 9.28 14.88
CA ASN A 115 -1.96 9.18 15.03
C ASN A 115 -1.27 10.55 15.22
N ASN A 116 -2.03 11.58 15.58
CA ASN A 116 -1.53 12.95 15.77
C ASN A 116 -0.80 13.50 14.53
N HIS A 117 -1.32 13.22 13.34
CA HIS A 117 -0.76 13.68 12.06
C HIS A 117 0.72 13.28 11.89
N VAL A 118 1.07 12.03 12.24
CA VAL A 118 2.47 11.56 12.29
C VAL A 118 3.26 11.83 11.02
N VAL A 119 2.63 11.71 9.85
CA VAL A 119 3.29 11.98 8.55
C VAL A 119 3.64 13.46 8.42
N ASP A 120 2.73 14.36 8.80
CA ASP A 120 2.99 15.82 8.77
C ASP A 120 4.09 16.20 9.76
N VAL A 121 4.13 15.54 10.93
CA VAL A 121 5.21 15.72 11.91
C VAL A 121 6.55 15.28 11.33
N ILE A 122 6.63 14.09 10.71
CA ILE A 122 7.86 13.58 10.04
C ILE A 122 8.33 14.59 8.99
N GLU A 123 7.46 15.05 8.11
CA GLU A 123 7.81 15.98 7.05
C GLU A 123 8.19 17.36 7.58
N SER A 124 7.60 17.82 8.70
CA SER A 124 7.97 19.08 9.36
C SER A 124 9.39 19.06 9.93
N GLN A 125 9.94 17.87 10.21
CA GLN A 125 11.31 17.64 10.65
C GLN A 125 12.29 17.40 9.49
N ASP A 126 11.92 17.82 8.28
CA ASP A 126 12.73 17.67 7.06
C ASP A 126 13.03 16.21 6.69
N CYS A 127 12.13 15.28 7.03
CA CYS A 127 12.21 13.86 6.73
C CYS A 127 11.22 13.44 5.61
N GLU A 128 11.41 12.24 5.06
CA GLU A 128 10.48 11.59 4.11
C GLU A 128 9.72 10.47 4.84
N ALA A 129 8.38 10.57 4.89
CA ALA A 129 7.55 9.50 5.45
C ALA A 129 7.40 8.34 4.45
N VAL A 130 7.48 7.12 4.93
CA VAL A 130 7.24 5.89 4.16
C VAL A 130 6.18 5.06 4.88
N VAL A 131 5.04 4.87 4.25
CA VAL A 131 3.90 4.14 4.83
C VAL A 131 3.57 2.95 3.95
N PRO A 132 3.72 1.70 4.42
CA PRO A 132 3.29 0.49 3.69
C PRO A 132 1.80 0.53 3.35
N GLY A 133 1.43 -0.11 2.23
CA GLY A 133 0.06 -0.10 1.74
C GLY A 133 -0.92 -0.94 2.57
N ILE A 134 -2.21 -0.60 2.54
CA ILE A 134 -3.26 -1.35 3.24
C ILE A 134 -3.53 -2.72 2.60
N MET A 135 -3.24 -2.85 1.30
CA MET A 135 -3.48 -4.11 0.58
C MET A 135 -2.64 -5.28 1.08
N GLU A 136 -1.47 -5.04 1.62
CA GLU A 136 -0.65 -6.09 2.23
C GLU A 136 -1.41 -6.74 3.39
N PHE A 137 -1.94 -5.96 4.30
CA PHE A 137 -2.75 -6.47 5.41
C PHE A 137 -3.98 -7.25 4.92
N MET A 138 -4.72 -6.71 3.94
CA MET A 138 -5.94 -7.33 3.42
C MET A 138 -5.68 -8.65 2.69
N THR A 139 -4.44 -8.93 2.29
CA THR A 139 -4.09 -10.07 1.44
C THR A 139 -3.24 -11.13 2.11
N THR A 140 -2.96 -11.05 3.40
CA THR A 140 -2.13 -12.01 4.15
C THR A 140 -2.69 -13.45 4.13
N ARG A 141 -4.00 -13.60 4.27
CA ARG A 141 -4.66 -14.90 4.49
C ARG A 141 -4.31 -15.99 3.46
N PRO A 142 -4.29 -15.75 2.14
CA PRO A 142 -3.95 -16.76 1.15
C PRO A 142 -2.51 -17.27 1.24
N TYR A 143 -1.60 -16.56 1.89
CA TYR A 143 -0.16 -16.88 1.91
C TYR A 143 0.28 -17.65 3.15
N ILE A 144 -0.55 -17.71 4.19
CA ILE A 144 -0.26 -18.43 5.44
C ILE A 144 -1.00 -19.75 5.57
N THR A 145 -1.71 -20.18 4.53
CA THR A 145 -2.59 -21.36 4.56
C THR A 145 -1.82 -22.67 4.74
N ASP A 146 -0.64 -22.80 4.12
CA ASP A 146 0.17 -24.01 4.25
C ASP A 146 0.73 -24.13 5.68
N TRP A 147 1.09 -23.02 6.32
CA TRP A 147 1.47 -22.99 7.72
C TRP A 147 0.30 -23.40 8.63
N ASN A 148 -0.90 -22.83 8.38
CA ASN A 148 -2.09 -23.13 9.15
C ASN A 148 -2.51 -24.61 9.02
N GLU A 149 -2.38 -25.21 7.82
CA GLU A 149 -2.64 -26.62 7.63
C GLU A 149 -1.64 -27.48 8.42
N LYS A 150 -0.36 -27.15 8.32
CA LYS A 150 0.72 -27.92 8.96
C LYS A 150 0.64 -27.91 10.49
N TYR A 151 0.35 -26.76 11.08
CA TYR A 151 0.46 -26.58 12.54
C TYR A 151 -0.88 -26.49 13.27
N LEU A 152 -1.96 -26.08 12.58
CA LEU A 152 -3.27 -25.88 13.17
C LEU A 152 -4.35 -26.82 12.61
N GLY A 153 -4.05 -27.57 11.55
CA GLY A 153 -5.04 -28.39 10.85
C GLY A 153 -6.16 -27.58 10.17
N THR A 154 -5.96 -26.29 9.93
CA THR A 154 -6.99 -25.34 9.45
C THR A 154 -6.57 -24.63 8.15
N GLY A 155 -5.88 -25.31 7.25
CA GLY A 155 -5.35 -24.73 5.99
C GLY A 155 -6.43 -24.23 5.02
N GLY A 156 -7.63 -24.82 5.06
CA GLY A 156 -8.74 -24.40 4.22
C GLY A 156 -8.64 -24.90 2.77
N ASN A 157 -9.35 -24.23 1.84
CA ASN A 157 -9.42 -24.67 0.44
C ASN A 157 -8.23 -24.13 -0.37
N LYS A 158 -7.24 -24.98 -0.65
CA LYS A 158 -6.02 -24.63 -1.40
C LYS A 158 -6.31 -24.06 -2.78
N THR A 159 -7.30 -24.62 -3.51
CA THR A 159 -7.67 -24.15 -4.85
C THR A 159 -8.25 -22.72 -4.79
N LEU A 160 -9.09 -22.45 -3.80
CA LEU A 160 -9.65 -21.10 -3.59
C LEU A 160 -8.53 -20.11 -3.31
N TYR A 161 -7.61 -20.43 -2.43
CA TYR A 161 -6.49 -19.54 -2.09
C TYR A 161 -5.51 -19.34 -3.25
N ALA A 162 -5.26 -20.38 -4.05
CA ALA A 162 -4.49 -20.24 -5.28
C ALA A 162 -5.17 -19.27 -6.28
N LEU A 163 -6.49 -19.39 -6.44
CA LEU A 163 -7.27 -18.45 -7.26
C LEU A 163 -7.23 -17.02 -6.70
N MET A 164 -7.30 -16.86 -5.39
CA MET A 164 -7.18 -15.55 -4.74
C MET A 164 -5.79 -14.94 -5.01
N ARG A 165 -4.69 -15.67 -4.80
CA ARG A 165 -3.32 -15.20 -5.13
C ARG A 165 -3.21 -14.77 -6.59
N TRP A 166 -3.64 -15.65 -7.52
CA TRP A 166 -3.64 -15.32 -8.95
C TRP A 166 -4.44 -14.04 -9.25
N SER A 167 -5.60 -13.86 -8.63
CA SER A 167 -6.42 -12.66 -8.81
C SER A 167 -5.72 -11.40 -8.29
N LEU A 168 -5.07 -11.48 -7.14
CA LEU A 168 -4.31 -10.37 -6.55
C LEU A 168 -3.13 -9.97 -7.44
N ASP A 169 -2.40 -10.94 -7.98
CA ASP A 169 -1.32 -10.68 -8.93
C ASP A 169 -1.84 -9.96 -10.19
N ARG A 170 -3.03 -10.35 -10.68
CA ARG A 170 -3.68 -9.69 -11.83
C ARG A 170 -4.09 -8.25 -11.53
N TYR A 171 -4.50 -7.94 -10.30
CA TYR A 171 -4.78 -6.56 -9.88
C TYR A 171 -3.51 -5.74 -9.72
N ASN A 172 -2.44 -6.33 -9.19
CA ASN A 172 -1.18 -5.63 -8.95
C ASN A 172 -0.33 -5.45 -10.21
N ALA A 173 -0.48 -6.29 -11.23
CA ALA A 173 0.33 -6.23 -12.45
C ALA A 173 0.34 -4.84 -13.14
N PRO A 174 -0.78 -4.12 -13.32
CA PRO A 174 -0.77 -2.78 -13.87
C PRO A 174 -0.03 -1.75 -13.00
N ILE A 175 -0.10 -1.91 -11.68
CA ILE A 175 0.61 -1.03 -10.73
C ILE A 175 2.12 -1.25 -10.84
N LYS A 176 2.56 -2.51 -10.81
CA LYS A 176 3.98 -2.88 -10.98
C LYS A 176 4.53 -2.33 -12.30
N ALA A 177 3.77 -2.49 -13.38
CA ALA A 177 4.15 -1.96 -14.69
C ALA A 177 4.23 -0.42 -14.70
N ALA A 178 3.30 0.25 -14.03
CA ALA A 178 3.32 1.72 -13.92
C ALA A 178 4.51 2.20 -13.09
N ILE A 179 4.76 1.62 -11.91
CA ILE A 179 5.87 1.98 -11.03
C ILE A 179 7.23 1.77 -11.74
N ALA A 180 7.37 0.71 -12.53
CA ALA A 180 8.59 0.43 -13.28
C ALA A 180 8.97 1.56 -14.25
N THR A 181 7.99 2.35 -14.74
CA THR A 181 8.26 3.49 -15.63
C THR A 181 8.89 4.70 -14.93
N SER A 182 8.92 4.74 -13.61
CA SER A 182 9.50 5.85 -12.83
C SER A 182 11.01 5.75 -12.61
N HIS A 183 11.68 4.79 -13.25
CA HIS A 183 13.14 4.58 -13.16
C HIS A 183 13.67 4.54 -11.72
N GLY A 184 12.90 3.94 -10.80
CA GLY A 184 13.26 3.77 -9.40
C GLY A 184 12.87 4.92 -8.47
N LYS A 185 12.20 5.98 -8.95
CA LYS A 185 11.69 7.05 -8.09
C LYS A 185 10.66 6.51 -7.08
N PHE A 186 9.74 5.66 -7.57
CA PHE A 186 8.78 4.95 -6.73
C PHE A 186 9.20 3.48 -6.61
N LYS A 187 9.32 2.98 -5.38
CA LYS A 187 9.64 1.57 -5.14
C LYS A 187 8.38 0.70 -5.18
N GLN A 188 8.55 -0.51 -5.66
CA GLN A 188 7.55 -1.56 -5.48
C GLN A 188 7.71 -2.14 -4.08
N ASP A 189 6.60 -2.59 -3.51
CA ASP A 189 6.59 -3.37 -2.27
C ASP A 189 7.04 -4.79 -2.60
N ASP A 190 7.64 -5.46 -1.63
CA ASP A 190 8.08 -6.82 -1.77
C ASP A 190 6.88 -7.77 -1.96
N PRO A 191 7.02 -8.84 -2.71
CA PRO A 191 5.96 -9.81 -2.85
C PRO A 191 5.62 -10.46 -1.51
N MET A 192 4.34 -10.73 -1.25
CA MET A 192 3.89 -11.33 0.01
C MET A 192 4.67 -12.61 0.42
N PRO A 193 5.07 -13.52 -0.48
CA PRO A 193 5.93 -14.65 -0.10
C PRO A 193 7.25 -14.23 0.56
N GLU A 194 7.90 -13.18 0.05
CA GLU A 194 9.14 -12.65 0.63
C GLU A 194 8.89 -12.03 2.01
N LEU A 195 7.77 -11.33 2.20
CA LEU A 195 7.38 -10.81 3.51
C LEU A 195 7.15 -11.93 4.54
N VAL A 196 6.54 -13.05 4.11
CA VAL A 196 6.37 -14.24 4.95
C VAL A 196 7.72 -14.83 5.36
N GLU A 197 8.68 -14.96 4.42
CA GLU A 197 10.02 -15.47 4.70
C GLU A 197 10.77 -14.55 5.68
N LYS A 198 10.78 -13.24 5.43
CA LYS A 198 11.40 -12.25 6.32
C LYS A 198 10.83 -12.31 7.73
N ALA A 199 9.51 -12.31 7.87
CA ALA A 199 8.89 -12.41 9.19
C ALA A 199 9.28 -13.70 9.92
N ALA A 200 9.35 -14.83 9.20
CA ALA A 200 9.66 -16.14 9.78
C ALA A 200 11.08 -16.23 10.38
N GLU A 201 12.01 -15.35 9.99
CA GLU A 201 13.35 -15.27 10.58
C GLU A 201 13.34 -14.68 12.00
N VAL A 202 12.37 -13.83 12.31
CA VAL A 202 12.30 -13.06 13.56
C VAL A 202 11.15 -13.51 14.45
N THR A 203 9.98 -13.77 13.88
CA THR A 203 8.77 -14.14 14.62
C THR A 203 8.04 -15.30 13.96
N SER A 204 7.19 -15.99 14.73
CA SER A 204 6.34 -17.02 14.13
C SER A 204 5.23 -16.40 13.29
N ILE A 205 5.07 -16.84 12.03
CA ILE A 205 3.92 -16.50 11.20
C ILE A 205 2.59 -17.04 11.75
N GLY A 206 2.63 -17.81 12.82
CA GLY A 206 1.46 -18.21 13.62
C GLY A 206 0.90 -17.09 14.49
N VAL A 207 1.60 -15.99 14.67
CA VAL A 207 1.09 -14.78 15.33
C VAL A 207 0.23 -14.02 14.32
N GLN A 208 -1.05 -14.37 14.23
CA GLN A 208 -1.98 -13.94 13.17
C GLN A 208 -3.11 -13.02 13.67
N ALA A 209 -3.08 -12.63 14.94
CA ALA A 209 -4.08 -11.71 15.48
C ALA A 209 -3.76 -10.28 15.06
N GLY A 210 -4.74 -9.56 14.53
CA GLY A 210 -4.54 -8.21 13.98
C GLY A 210 -3.52 -8.22 12.84
N GLU A 211 -2.59 -7.29 12.86
CA GLU A 211 -1.45 -7.21 11.93
C GLU A 211 -0.50 -8.39 12.09
N GLY A 212 -0.32 -8.85 13.33
CA GLY A 212 0.45 -10.03 13.67
C GLY A 212 1.86 -10.01 13.09
N TRP A 213 2.27 -11.11 12.47
CA TRP A 213 3.58 -11.28 11.84
C TRP A 213 3.86 -10.25 10.72
N LEU A 214 2.81 -9.75 10.05
CA LEU A 214 2.98 -8.77 8.96
C LEU A 214 3.64 -7.49 9.45
N LEU A 215 3.30 -7.04 10.66
CA LEU A 215 3.91 -5.85 11.24
C LEU A 215 5.45 -5.98 11.37
N THR A 216 5.93 -7.15 11.79
CA THR A 216 7.38 -7.44 11.81
C THR A 216 7.96 -7.48 10.40
N ALA A 217 7.25 -8.06 9.42
CA ALA A 217 7.67 -8.09 8.02
C ALA A 217 7.80 -6.69 7.42
N GLU A 218 6.82 -5.81 7.65
CA GLU A 218 6.84 -4.41 7.21
C GLU A 218 8.06 -3.65 7.78
N ILE A 219 8.41 -3.88 9.04
CA ILE A 219 9.60 -3.28 9.68
C ILE A 219 10.87 -3.73 8.96
N LEU A 220 11.02 -5.04 8.75
CA LEU A 220 12.19 -5.61 8.07
C LEU A 220 12.31 -5.13 6.64
N GLU A 221 11.22 -5.12 5.88
CA GLU A 221 11.17 -4.59 4.52
C GLU A 221 11.62 -3.13 4.46
N LEU A 222 11.12 -2.28 5.37
CA LEU A 222 11.50 -0.87 5.45
C LEU A 222 13.02 -0.73 5.71
N ILE A 223 13.57 -1.49 6.64
CA ILE A 223 15.01 -1.47 6.96
C ILE A 223 15.83 -1.87 5.73
N GLU A 224 15.52 -2.96 5.07
CA GLU A 224 16.21 -3.43 3.86
C GLU A 224 16.08 -2.45 2.71
N GLN A 225 14.94 -1.78 2.60
CA GLN A 225 14.75 -0.73 1.61
C GLN A 225 15.51 0.56 1.97
N GLY A 226 16.29 0.57 3.06
CA GLY A 226 17.11 1.69 3.53
C GLY A 226 16.27 2.75 4.24
N CYS A 227 15.21 2.36 4.94
CA CYS A 227 14.41 3.18 5.85
C CYS A 227 14.53 2.62 7.28
N PRO A 228 15.69 2.81 7.96
CA PRO A 228 15.96 2.15 9.24
C PRO A 228 15.25 2.80 10.43
N ASN A 229 14.69 3.97 10.24
CA ASN A 229 13.94 4.67 11.29
C ASN A 229 12.47 4.31 11.15
N VAL A 230 11.88 3.66 12.15
CA VAL A 230 10.48 3.19 12.08
C VAL A 230 9.71 3.65 13.31
N ILE A 231 8.53 4.22 13.07
CA ILE A 231 7.54 4.55 14.09
C ILE A 231 6.45 3.47 14.05
N CYS A 232 6.23 2.79 15.18
CA CYS A 232 5.12 1.87 15.35
C CYS A 232 3.95 2.59 16.02
N ALA A 233 2.95 2.99 15.23
CA ALA A 233 1.76 3.67 15.70
C ALA A 233 0.71 2.66 16.17
N GLN A 234 0.34 2.70 17.46
CA GLN A 234 -0.60 1.73 18.02
C GLN A 234 -1.50 2.37 19.08
N PRO A 235 -2.76 1.89 19.22
CA PRO A 235 -3.60 2.30 20.33
C PRO A 235 -3.14 1.67 21.64
N PHE A 236 -3.56 2.28 22.76
CA PHE A 236 -3.31 1.70 24.08
C PHE A 236 -3.91 0.29 24.18
N ALA A 237 -3.12 -0.64 24.74
CA ALA A 237 -3.49 -2.05 24.94
C ALA A 237 -3.76 -2.87 23.66
N CYS A 238 -3.27 -2.46 22.50
CA CYS A 238 -3.28 -3.32 21.30
C CYS A 238 -2.25 -4.46 21.46
N LEU A 239 -2.69 -5.63 21.92
CA LEU A 239 -1.82 -6.75 22.21
C LEU A 239 -0.95 -7.21 21.02
N PRO A 240 -1.49 -7.42 19.80
CA PRO A 240 -0.68 -7.81 18.65
C PRO A 240 0.47 -6.83 18.38
N ASN A 241 0.19 -5.54 18.43
CA ASN A 241 1.20 -4.51 18.21
C ASN A 241 2.25 -4.41 19.32
N HIS A 242 1.88 -4.75 20.56
CA HIS A 242 2.88 -4.86 21.65
C HIS A 242 3.85 -6.02 21.43
N VAL A 243 3.37 -7.14 20.90
CA VAL A 243 4.19 -8.34 20.67
C VAL A 243 5.02 -8.20 19.40
N THR A 244 4.38 -7.97 18.24
CA THR A 244 5.02 -8.02 16.91
C THR A 244 5.50 -6.67 16.39
N GLY A 245 5.11 -5.59 17.06
CA GLY A 245 5.65 -4.25 16.84
C GLY A 245 6.72 -3.97 17.90
N ARG A 246 6.33 -3.35 19.02
CA ARG A 246 7.25 -2.91 20.08
C ARG A 246 8.16 -4.02 20.61
N GLY A 247 7.66 -5.23 20.74
CA GLY A 247 8.45 -6.35 21.26
C GLY A 247 9.59 -6.81 20.34
N MET A 248 9.57 -6.40 19.07
CA MET A 248 10.60 -6.75 18.09
C MET A 248 11.63 -5.64 17.86
N PHE A 249 11.50 -4.49 18.55
CA PHE A 249 12.53 -3.46 18.58
C PHE A 249 13.58 -3.82 19.64
N GLY A 250 14.60 -4.57 19.25
CA GLY A 250 15.65 -4.96 20.15
C GLY A 250 16.94 -5.37 19.48
#